data_aee0cbce51594c80a0b07b302ff317dc
#
_entry.id   aee0cbce51594c80a0b07b302ff317dc
#
_cell.length_a   1.000
_cell.length_b   1.000
_cell.length_c   1.000
_cell.angle_alpha   90.00
_cell.angle_beta   90.00
_cell.angle_gamma   90.00
#
_symmetry.space_group_name_H-M   'P 1'
#
loop_
_entity.id
_entity.type
_entity.pdbx_description
1 polymer ?
#
loop_
_entity_poly.entity_id
_entity_poly.type
_entity_poly.pdbx_seq_one_letter_code
_entity_poly.pdbx_strand_id
1 'polypeptide(L)'
;MTLLENKTLVLTGASRGIGRALALELAREGVGLVLGARDEYRLKETADACRKLGGKAMCISGDVSSSNVAQELVQVAIELGNFAGFIHAAGVLAPGPAVWELNKTRFREVMDASVTGAHQLIRHAVPHMLMNGGGLALFFGSGAADRAQPGIGAYCAAKAAEEHLARQLAAEAQILTTIIWRPGIVETRMQGQARTAEGESAEQIKAVFTPWKEAGLLLTPEESARGLVEFLKDEPEKYSGKVVDIREI
;
A
#
# COMPACT_ATOMS: atom_id res chain seq x y z
N MET A 1 -22.34 6.75 8.51
CA MET A 1 -21.58 5.53 8.87
C MET A 1 -20.17 5.74 8.33
N THR A 2 -19.16 5.63 9.17
CA THR A 2 -17.78 5.77 8.74
C THR A 2 -17.38 4.61 7.81
N LEU A 3 -16.43 4.83 6.91
CA LEU A 3 -15.90 3.79 6.00
C LEU A 3 -15.21 2.63 6.74
N LEU A 4 -14.97 2.77 8.04
CA LEU A 4 -14.20 1.81 8.84
C LEU A 4 -15.07 1.00 9.82
N GLU A 5 -16.16 1.57 10.34
CA GLU A 5 -16.93 0.97 11.43
C GLU A 5 -17.58 -0.36 11.04
N ASN A 6 -17.22 -1.45 11.75
CA ASN A 6 -17.69 -2.82 11.50
C ASN A 6 -17.44 -3.32 10.06
N LYS A 7 -16.43 -2.80 9.38
CA LYS A 7 -16.06 -3.18 8.02
C LYS A 7 -14.92 -4.20 8.01
N THR A 8 -14.83 -4.95 6.92
CA THR A 8 -13.70 -5.85 6.63
C THR A 8 -12.94 -5.33 5.41
N LEU A 9 -11.63 -5.19 5.54
CA LEU A 9 -10.72 -4.73 4.48
C LEU A 9 -9.64 -5.78 4.19
N VAL A 10 -9.26 -5.90 2.93
CA VAL A 10 -8.00 -6.52 2.52
C VAL A 10 -6.88 -5.49 2.66
N LEU A 11 -5.76 -5.86 3.28
CA LEU A 11 -4.56 -5.02 3.36
C LEU A 11 -3.34 -5.80 2.90
N THR A 12 -2.73 -5.39 1.80
CA THR A 12 -1.49 -5.98 1.30
C THR A 12 -0.24 -5.26 1.80
N GLY A 13 0.92 -5.92 1.75
CA GLY A 13 2.16 -5.36 2.31
C GLY A 13 2.18 -5.32 3.85
N ALA A 14 1.34 -6.10 4.52
CA ALA A 14 1.05 -6.02 5.95
C ALA A 14 2.13 -6.63 6.87
N SER A 15 3.19 -7.23 6.35
CA SER A 15 4.19 -7.93 7.16
C SER A 15 5.21 -7.02 7.86
N ARG A 16 5.33 -5.75 7.45
CA ARG A 16 6.32 -4.79 8.00
C ARG A 16 5.99 -3.33 7.64
N GLY A 17 6.78 -2.40 8.22
CA GLY A 17 6.71 -0.98 7.88
C GLY A 17 5.33 -0.38 8.04
N ILE A 18 4.94 0.49 7.11
CA ILE A 18 3.66 1.20 7.15
C ILE A 18 2.48 0.23 7.11
N GLY A 19 2.52 -0.82 6.26
CA GLY A 19 1.42 -1.79 6.16
C GLY A 19 1.16 -2.53 7.47
N ARG A 20 2.23 -2.91 8.21
CA ARG A 20 2.09 -3.50 9.56
C ARG A 20 1.53 -2.50 10.56
N ALA A 21 2.06 -1.29 10.59
CA ALA A 21 1.57 -0.24 11.50
C ALA A 21 0.10 0.08 11.22
N LEU A 22 -0.28 0.18 9.95
CA LEU A 22 -1.66 0.42 9.53
C LEU A 22 -2.59 -0.74 9.94
N ALA A 23 -2.16 -1.99 9.82
CA ALA A 23 -2.94 -3.13 10.29
C ALA A 23 -3.29 -3.00 11.79
N LEU A 24 -2.32 -2.58 12.60
CA LEU A 24 -2.52 -2.40 14.04
C LEU A 24 -3.44 -1.22 14.36
N GLU A 25 -3.30 -0.09 13.68
CA GLU A 25 -4.20 1.07 13.87
C GLU A 25 -5.64 0.74 13.44
N LEU A 26 -5.84 0.11 12.28
CA LEU A 26 -7.16 -0.33 11.83
C LEU A 26 -7.80 -1.37 12.78
N ALA A 27 -6.99 -2.27 13.34
CA ALA A 27 -7.48 -3.23 14.33
C ALA A 27 -7.97 -2.55 15.62
N ARG A 28 -7.32 -1.46 16.07
CA ARG A 28 -7.79 -0.64 17.21
C ARG A 28 -9.14 0.02 16.94
N GLU A 29 -9.41 0.37 15.69
CA GLU A 29 -10.70 0.91 15.24
C GLU A 29 -11.78 -0.16 15.03
N GLY A 30 -11.49 -1.42 15.34
CA GLY A 30 -12.44 -2.54 15.20
C GLY A 30 -12.66 -3.01 13.77
N VAL A 31 -11.78 -2.63 12.83
CA VAL A 31 -11.83 -3.08 11.44
C VAL A 31 -11.42 -4.55 11.36
N GLY A 32 -12.21 -5.37 10.68
CA GLY A 32 -11.84 -6.73 10.28
C GLY A 32 -10.79 -6.70 9.17
N LEU A 33 -9.73 -7.51 9.27
CA LEU A 33 -8.61 -7.45 8.35
C LEU A 33 -8.29 -8.80 7.74
N VAL A 34 -8.10 -8.83 6.42
CA VAL A 34 -7.43 -9.93 5.74
C VAL A 34 -6.10 -9.42 5.21
N LEU A 35 -5.02 -9.87 5.85
CA LEU A 35 -3.67 -9.38 5.65
C LEU A 35 -2.94 -10.20 4.60
N GLY A 36 -2.32 -9.55 3.61
CA GLY A 36 -1.54 -10.18 2.55
C GLY A 36 -0.07 -9.76 2.55
N ALA A 37 0.86 -10.71 2.48
CA ALA A 37 2.29 -10.46 2.22
C ALA A 37 3.03 -11.75 1.89
N ARG A 38 4.25 -11.66 1.34
CA ARG A 38 5.11 -12.81 0.99
C ARG A 38 5.81 -13.44 2.20
N ASP A 39 6.07 -12.68 3.26
CA ASP A 39 6.77 -13.13 4.46
C ASP A 39 5.73 -13.68 5.46
N GLU A 40 5.52 -14.99 5.40
CA GLU A 40 4.50 -15.69 6.20
C GLU A 40 4.69 -15.51 7.71
N TYR A 41 5.93 -15.64 8.18
CA TYR A 41 6.21 -15.55 9.61
C TYR A 41 5.83 -14.17 10.17
N ARG A 42 6.33 -13.10 9.55
CA ARG A 42 6.01 -11.73 9.98
C ARG A 42 4.56 -11.35 9.77
N LEU A 43 3.93 -11.93 8.75
CA LEU A 43 2.51 -11.71 8.50
C LEU A 43 1.66 -12.32 9.61
N LYS A 44 1.98 -13.53 10.07
CA LYS A 44 1.34 -14.17 11.22
C LYS A 44 1.54 -13.35 12.50
N GLU A 45 2.76 -12.86 12.76
CA GLU A 45 3.02 -11.97 13.90
C GLU A 45 2.13 -10.72 13.86
N THR A 46 1.94 -10.12 12.66
CA THR A 46 1.05 -8.96 12.50
C THR A 46 -0.41 -9.32 12.78
N ALA A 47 -0.90 -10.44 12.25
CA ALA A 47 -2.27 -10.89 12.48
C ALA A 47 -2.51 -11.20 13.97
N ASP A 48 -1.56 -11.85 14.64
CA ASP A 48 -1.64 -12.12 16.09
C ASP A 48 -1.68 -10.82 16.91
N ALA A 49 -0.88 -9.83 16.52
CA ALA A 49 -0.89 -8.53 17.18
C ALA A 49 -2.23 -7.80 16.98
N CYS A 50 -2.83 -7.85 15.78
CA CYS A 50 -4.17 -7.30 15.52
C CYS A 50 -5.24 -7.98 16.38
N ARG A 51 -5.20 -9.32 16.51
CA ARG A 51 -6.14 -10.08 17.37
C ARG A 51 -6.00 -9.72 18.85
N LYS A 52 -4.78 -9.50 19.34
CA LYS A 52 -4.53 -9.04 20.73
C LYS A 52 -5.10 -7.64 21.00
N LEU A 53 -5.29 -6.82 19.98
CA LEU A 53 -5.96 -5.52 20.08
C LEU A 53 -7.49 -5.62 19.99
N GLY A 54 -8.05 -6.84 19.92
CA GLY A 54 -9.48 -7.07 19.80
C GLY A 54 -10.03 -7.12 18.37
N GLY A 55 -9.18 -6.89 17.37
CA GLY A 55 -9.56 -6.95 15.97
C GLY A 55 -9.72 -8.37 15.42
N LYS A 56 -10.59 -8.54 14.42
CA LYS A 56 -10.64 -9.76 13.61
C LYS A 56 -9.54 -9.68 12.56
N ALA A 57 -8.60 -10.64 12.55
CA ALA A 57 -7.52 -10.65 11.57
C ALA A 57 -7.24 -12.07 11.06
N MET A 58 -7.29 -12.23 9.75
CA MET A 58 -6.83 -13.40 9.00
C MET A 58 -5.58 -13.02 8.20
N CYS A 59 -4.79 -13.99 7.77
CA CYS A 59 -3.62 -13.72 6.94
C CYS A 59 -3.44 -14.80 5.87
N ILE A 60 -3.05 -14.35 4.68
CA ILE A 60 -2.76 -15.19 3.51
C ILE A 60 -1.37 -14.82 3.01
N SER A 61 -0.46 -15.77 3.04
CA SER A 61 0.90 -15.55 2.54
C SER A 61 0.97 -15.83 1.05
N GLY A 62 1.58 -14.91 0.30
CA GLY A 62 1.77 -15.06 -1.13
C GLY A 62 2.09 -13.74 -1.82
N ASP A 63 2.32 -13.83 -3.11
CA ASP A 63 2.54 -12.66 -3.97
C ASP A 63 1.18 -12.18 -4.49
N VAL A 64 0.80 -10.95 -4.15
CA VAL A 64 -0.48 -10.35 -4.56
C VAL A 64 -0.61 -10.15 -6.08
N SER A 65 0.49 -10.21 -6.82
CA SER A 65 0.45 -10.22 -8.29
C SER A 65 -0.08 -11.53 -8.87
N SER A 66 -0.10 -12.61 -8.06
CA SER A 66 -0.77 -13.86 -8.39
C SER A 66 -2.30 -13.69 -8.26
N SER A 67 -3.02 -14.01 -9.36
CA SER A 67 -4.49 -13.95 -9.38
C SER A 67 -5.12 -14.82 -8.27
N ASN A 68 -4.55 -16.00 -8.01
CA ASN A 68 -5.07 -16.90 -6.98
C ASN A 68 -4.95 -16.30 -5.58
N VAL A 69 -3.79 -15.68 -5.27
CA VAL A 69 -3.56 -15.03 -3.97
C VAL A 69 -4.49 -13.84 -3.77
N ALA A 70 -4.62 -12.99 -4.79
CA ALA A 70 -5.54 -11.84 -4.72
C ALA A 70 -7.01 -12.28 -4.59
N GLN A 71 -7.41 -13.32 -5.33
CA GLN A 71 -8.75 -13.91 -5.23
C GLN A 71 -9.01 -14.47 -3.82
N GLU A 72 -8.07 -15.21 -3.25
CA GLU A 72 -8.19 -15.80 -1.91
C GLU A 72 -8.31 -14.71 -0.85
N LEU A 73 -7.49 -13.65 -0.91
CA LEU A 73 -7.58 -12.49 -0.01
C LEU A 73 -8.99 -11.88 -0.01
N VAL A 74 -9.53 -11.64 -1.18
CA VAL A 74 -10.87 -11.05 -1.34
C VAL A 74 -11.97 -12.01 -0.88
N GLN A 75 -11.87 -13.28 -1.25
CA GLN A 75 -12.85 -14.29 -0.87
C GLN A 75 -12.94 -14.46 0.64
N VAL A 76 -11.80 -14.58 1.33
CA VAL A 76 -11.76 -14.67 2.80
C VAL A 76 -12.30 -13.40 3.47
N ALA A 77 -12.08 -12.22 2.86
CA ALA A 77 -12.64 -10.97 3.39
C ALA A 77 -14.17 -10.92 3.23
N ILE A 78 -14.72 -11.44 2.13
CA ILE A 78 -16.16 -11.59 1.94
C ILE A 78 -16.75 -12.55 2.97
N GLU A 79 -16.12 -13.70 3.19
CA GLU A 79 -16.55 -14.72 4.17
C GLU A 79 -16.48 -14.23 5.62
N LEU A 80 -15.53 -13.36 5.93
CA LEU A 80 -15.42 -12.71 7.25
C LEU A 80 -16.60 -11.75 7.52
N GLY A 81 -17.28 -11.33 6.46
CA GLY A 81 -18.47 -10.48 6.47
C GLY A 81 -18.16 -8.98 6.39
N ASN A 82 -19.15 -8.22 5.95
CA ASN A 82 -19.07 -6.75 5.82
C ASN A 82 -17.85 -6.26 5.00
N PHE A 83 -17.46 -7.02 3.97
CA PHE A 83 -16.37 -6.64 3.09
C PHE A 83 -16.64 -5.28 2.46
N ALA A 84 -15.72 -4.34 2.67
CA ALA A 84 -15.86 -2.95 2.26
C ALA A 84 -14.75 -2.47 1.34
N GLY A 85 -13.77 -3.31 0.98
CA GLY A 85 -12.75 -2.92 0.04
C GLY A 85 -11.34 -3.35 0.39
N PHE A 86 -10.35 -2.65 -0.18
CA PHE A 86 -8.96 -3.01 -0.02
C PHE A 86 -8.03 -1.80 0.12
N ILE A 87 -6.87 -2.05 0.74
CA ILE A 87 -5.73 -1.13 0.83
C ILE A 87 -4.51 -1.83 0.24
N HIS A 88 -3.97 -1.29 -0.86
CA HIS A 88 -2.78 -1.82 -1.52
C HIS A 88 -1.55 -1.06 -1.06
N ALA A 89 -0.80 -1.63 -0.09
CA ALA A 89 0.44 -1.06 0.43
C ALA A 89 1.68 -1.92 0.09
N ALA A 90 1.52 -2.98 -0.69
CA ALA A 90 2.65 -3.76 -1.18
C ALA A 90 3.48 -2.95 -2.18
N GLY A 91 4.80 -3.04 -2.07
CA GLY A 91 5.73 -2.37 -2.98
C GLY A 91 7.17 -2.83 -2.80
N VAL A 92 7.97 -2.68 -3.85
CA VAL A 92 9.40 -3.01 -3.89
C VAL A 92 10.15 -1.84 -4.51
N LEU A 93 11.27 -1.42 -3.91
CA LEU A 93 12.05 -0.27 -4.38
C LEU A 93 13.10 -0.65 -5.43
N ALA A 94 13.90 -1.69 -5.17
CA ALA A 94 15.06 -2.11 -5.98
C ALA A 94 16.05 -0.95 -6.30
N PRO A 95 16.62 -0.27 -5.27
CA PRO A 95 17.41 0.93 -5.46
C PRO A 95 18.83 0.63 -5.91
N GLY A 96 19.47 1.61 -6.59
CA GLY A 96 20.88 1.66 -6.92
C GLY A 96 21.20 1.60 -8.41
N PRO A 97 20.73 0.60 -9.18
CA PRO A 97 21.01 0.50 -10.60
C PRO A 97 20.43 1.66 -11.42
N ALA A 98 21.14 2.08 -12.45
CA ALA A 98 20.54 2.87 -13.52
C ALA A 98 19.47 2.05 -14.28
N VAL A 99 18.55 2.70 -14.98
CA VAL A 99 17.42 2.03 -15.65
C VAL A 99 17.89 0.94 -16.63
N TRP A 100 18.98 1.17 -17.35
CA TRP A 100 19.54 0.22 -18.32
C TRP A 100 20.33 -0.94 -17.69
N GLU A 101 20.74 -0.84 -16.43
CA GLU A 101 21.40 -1.90 -15.67
C GLU A 101 20.41 -2.83 -14.95
N LEU A 102 19.21 -2.34 -14.71
CA LEU A 102 18.23 -3.09 -13.95
C LEU A 102 17.78 -4.33 -14.72
N ASN A 103 18.13 -5.52 -14.22
CA ASN A 103 17.77 -6.76 -14.89
C ASN A 103 16.25 -7.02 -14.90
N LYS A 104 15.81 -7.82 -15.87
CA LYS A 104 14.40 -8.12 -16.11
C LYS A 104 13.66 -8.66 -14.87
N THR A 105 14.30 -9.48 -14.06
CA THR A 105 13.69 -10.07 -12.86
C THR A 105 13.37 -9.00 -11.82
N ARG A 106 14.34 -8.12 -11.53
CA ARG A 106 14.13 -7.03 -10.56
C ARG A 106 13.13 -6.00 -11.08
N PHE A 107 13.18 -5.67 -12.37
CA PHE A 107 12.19 -4.79 -12.98
C PHE A 107 10.77 -5.37 -12.82
N ARG A 108 10.58 -6.65 -13.14
CA ARG A 108 9.29 -7.33 -12.97
C ARG A 108 8.85 -7.35 -11.50
N GLU A 109 9.73 -7.66 -10.56
CA GLU A 109 9.42 -7.67 -9.14
C GLU A 109 8.83 -6.32 -8.65
N VAL A 110 9.38 -5.21 -9.15
CA VAL A 110 8.88 -3.85 -8.82
C VAL A 110 7.50 -3.61 -9.45
N MET A 111 7.35 -3.94 -10.74
CA MET A 111 6.08 -3.78 -11.47
C MET A 111 4.99 -4.70 -10.92
N ASP A 112 5.32 -5.95 -10.64
CA ASP A 112 4.38 -6.93 -10.12
C ASP A 112 3.87 -6.55 -8.74
N ALA A 113 4.75 -6.10 -7.84
CA ALA A 113 4.35 -5.70 -6.50
C ALA A 113 3.41 -4.49 -6.47
N SER A 114 3.59 -3.52 -7.36
CA SER A 114 2.80 -2.28 -7.39
C SER A 114 1.64 -2.37 -8.40
N VAL A 115 1.94 -2.62 -9.68
CA VAL A 115 0.95 -2.48 -10.76
C VAL A 115 0.12 -3.74 -10.93
N THR A 116 0.77 -4.91 -11.09
CA THR A 116 0.05 -6.18 -11.28
C THR A 116 -0.77 -6.51 -10.03
N GLY A 117 -0.18 -6.33 -8.82
CA GLY A 117 -0.88 -6.55 -7.56
C GLY A 117 -2.10 -5.65 -7.38
N ALA A 118 -1.97 -4.36 -7.69
CA ALA A 118 -3.09 -3.43 -7.70
C ALA A 118 -4.21 -3.88 -8.65
N HIS A 119 -3.85 -4.25 -9.90
CA HIS A 119 -4.80 -4.74 -10.89
C HIS A 119 -5.51 -6.03 -10.44
N GLN A 120 -4.80 -6.99 -9.83
CA GLN A 120 -5.43 -8.20 -9.33
C GLN A 120 -6.43 -7.92 -8.21
N LEU A 121 -6.12 -7.00 -7.28
CA LEU A 121 -7.09 -6.58 -6.26
C LEU A 121 -8.32 -5.91 -6.88
N ILE A 122 -8.13 -5.00 -7.83
CA ILE A 122 -9.23 -4.37 -8.57
C ILE A 122 -10.11 -5.44 -9.20
N ARG A 123 -9.51 -6.38 -9.94
CA ARG A 123 -10.22 -7.43 -10.67
C ARG A 123 -11.11 -8.30 -9.77
N HIS A 124 -10.63 -8.66 -8.58
CA HIS A 124 -11.37 -9.57 -7.71
C HIS A 124 -12.27 -8.86 -6.69
N ALA A 125 -11.92 -7.64 -6.25
CA ALA A 125 -12.70 -6.91 -5.25
C ALA A 125 -13.81 -6.04 -5.84
N VAL A 126 -13.52 -5.31 -6.92
CA VAL A 126 -14.41 -4.27 -7.44
C VAL A 126 -15.79 -4.83 -7.88
N PRO A 127 -15.89 -5.97 -8.58
CA PRO A 127 -17.21 -6.51 -8.93
C PRO A 127 -18.12 -6.72 -7.71
N HIS A 128 -17.58 -7.25 -6.61
CA HIS A 128 -18.34 -7.43 -5.37
C HIS A 128 -18.69 -6.08 -4.72
N MET A 129 -17.76 -5.13 -4.70
CA MET A 129 -18.00 -3.80 -4.14
C MET A 129 -19.12 -3.06 -4.89
N LEU A 130 -19.13 -3.13 -6.22
CA LEU A 130 -20.19 -2.54 -7.06
C LEU A 130 -21.56 -3.15 -6.77
N MET A 131 -21.65 -4.47 -6.62
CA MET A 131 -22.90 -5.15 -6.28
C MET A 131 -23.43 -4.79 -4.89
N ASN A 132 -22.54 -4.37 -3.97
CA ASN A 132 -22.89 -4.05 -2.59
C ASN A 132 -22.93 -2.54 -2.30
N GLY A 133 -23.03 -1.71 -3.32
CA GLY A 133 -23.28 -0.27 -3.17
C GLY A 133 -22.03 0.59 -2.93
N GLY A 134 -20.85 0.08 -3.21
CA GLY A 134 -19.59 0.84 -3.10
C GLY A 134 -18.56 0.23 -2.16
N GLY A 135 -17.58 1.04 -1.77
CA GLY A 135 -16.51 0.63 -0.88
C GLY A 135 -15.22 1.43 -1.09
N LEU A 136 -14.17 1.07 -0.35
CA LEU A 136 -12.87 1.72 -0.35
C LEU A 136 -11.86 0.98 -1.25
N ALA A 137 -11.30 1.67 -2.23
CA ALA A 137 -10.12 1.24 -2.98
C ALA A 137 -8.97 2.21 -2.71
N LEU A 138 -8.02 1.83 -1.85
CA LEU A 138 -6.92 2.70 -1.47
C LEU A 138 -5.58 2.15 -1.97
N PHE A 139 -4.82 3.02 -2.62
CA PHE A 139 -3.51 2.73 -3.20
C PHE A 139 -2.44 3.59 -2.53
N PHE A 140 -1.33 2.97 -2.14
CA PHE A 140 -0.19 3.71 -1.61
C PHE A 140 0.62 4.32 -2.76
N GLY A 141 0.39 5.59 -3.01
CA GLY A 141 1.16 6.39 -3.95
C GLY A 141 2.54 6.80 -3.42
N SER A 142 3.22 7.61 -4.20
CA SER A 142 4.54 8.16 -3.84
C SER A 142 4.83 9.43 -4.64
N GLY A 143 5.50 10.40 -4.06
CA GLY A 143 6.08 11.52 -4.81
C GLY A 143 7.06 11.11 -5.91
N ALA A 144 7.51 9.86 -5.92
CA ALA A 144 8.29 9.28 -7.02
C ALA A 144 7.47 9.10 -8.31
N ALA A 145 6.14 9.12 -8.25
CA ALA A 145 5.27 9.08 -9.42
C ALA A 145 5.39 10.32 -10.32
N ASP A 146 5.73 11.47 -9.73
CA ASP A 146 5.76 12.77 -10.44
C ASP A 146 7.17 13.18 -10.87
N ARG A 147 8.21 12.45 -10.45
CA ARG A 147 9.60 12.86 -10.69
C ARG A 147 10.46 11.72 -11.19
N ALA A 148 11.42 12.08 -12.02
CA ALA A 148 12.54 11.21 -12.34
C ALA A 148 13.54 11.23 -11.17
N GLN A 149 13.82 10.07 -10.60
CA GLN A 149 14.84 9.91 -9.56
C GLN A 149 15.81 8.82 -9.98
N PRO A 150 17.08 9.16 -10.30
CA PRO A 150 18.11 8.17 -10.57
C PRO A 150 18.25 7.16 -9.44
N GLY A 151 18.49 5.90 -9.79
CA GLY A 151 18.65 4.80 -8.84
C GLY A 151 17.36 4.14 -8.36
N ILE A 152 16.17 4.65 -8.75
CA ILE A 152 14.87 4.01 -8.50
C ILE A 152 13.91 4.12 -9.69
N GLY A 153 14.43 4.12 -10.91
CA GLY A 153 13.64 4.38 -12.12
C GLY A 153 12.45 3.43 -12.31
N ALA A 154 12.62 2.13 -12.04
CA ALA A 154 11.52 1.18 -12.11
C ALA A 154 10.42 1.48 -11.08
N TYR A 155 10.79 1.88 -9.87
CA TYR A 155 9.84 2.28 -8.82
C TYR A 155 9.07 3.55 -9.20
N CYS A 156 9.76 4.56 -9.76
CA CYS A 156 9.10 5.76 -10.28
C CYS A 156 8.04 5.40 -11.34
N ALA A 157 8.42 4.58 -12.32
CA ALA A 157 7.51 4.12 -13.37
C ALA A 157 6.34 3.30 -12.80
N ALA A 158 6.59 2.40 -11.86
CA ALA A 158 5.56 1.59 -11.23
C ALA A 158 4.57 2.45 -10.41
N LYS A 159 5.06 3.43 -9.65
CA LYS A 159 4.17 4.31 -8.87
C LYS A 159 3.37 5.26 -9.75
N ALA A 160 3.94 5.76 -10.85
CA ALA A 160 3.20 6.52 -11.85
C ALA A 160 2.07 5.69 -12.48
N ALA A 161 2.35 4.44 -12.85
CA ALA A 161 1.36 3.53 -13.42
C ALA A 161 0.27 3.15 -12.40
N GLU A 162 0.64 2.84 -11.15
CA GLU A 162 -0.30 2.50 -10.07
C GLU A 162 -1.23 3.67 -9.74
N GLU A 163 -0.70 4.90 -9.62
CA GLU A 163 -1.53 6.09 -9.38
C GLU A 163 -2.46 6.39 -10.56
N HIS A 164 -2.00 6.15 -11.81
CA HIS A 164 -2.86 6.34 -12.97
C HIS A 164 -3.96 5.27 -13.03
N LEU A 165 -3.66 4.02 -12.70
CA LEU A 165 -4.64 2.93 -12.61
C LEU A 165 -5.72 3.25 -11.56
N ALA A 166 -5.35 3.82 -10.42
CA ALA A 166 -6.30 4.26 -9.40
C ALA A 166 -7.21 5.39 -9.92
N ARG A 167 -6.66 6.38 -10.64
CA ARG A 167 -7.48 7.44 -11.27
C ARG A 167 -8.45 6.87 -12.30
N GLN A 168 -8.01 5.88 -13.09
CA GLN A 168 -8.86 5.20 -14.06
C GLN A 168 -10.03 4.48 -13.37
N LEU A 169 -9.74 3.74 -12.27
CA LEU A 169 -10.78 3.11 -11.48
C LEU A 169 -11.79 4.12 -10.92
N ALA A 170 -11.33 5.26 -10.41
CA ALA A 170 -12.21 6.31 -9.92
C ALA A 170 -13.13 6.88 -11.01
N ALA A 171 -12.64 7.00 -12.23
CA ALA A 171 -13.43 7.47 -13.38
C ALA A 171 -14.48 6.44 -13.83
N GLU A 172 -14.13 5.15 -13.80
CA GLU A 172 -15.00 4.04 -14.26
C GLU A 172 -16.01 3.60 -13.19
N ALA A 173 -15.69 3.72 -11.92
CA ALA A 173 -16.49 3.22 -10.79
C ALA A 173 -16.75 4.32 -9.75
N GLN A 174 -17.48 5.35 -10.12
CA GLN A 174 -17.69 6.58 -9.29
C GLN A 174 -18.39 6.32 -7.95
N ILE A 175 -19.06 5.18 -7.78
CA ILE A 175 -19.66 4.78 -6.51
C ILE A 175 -18.61 4.34 -5.48
N LEU A 176 -17.38 4.03 -5.92
CA LEU A 176 -16.28 3.68 -5.03
C LEU A 176 -15.57 4.93 -4.52
N THR A 177 -15.15 4.88 -3.27
CA THR A 177 -14.17 5.83 -2.73
C THR A 177 -12.76 5.35 -3.11
N THR A 178 -12.19 5.92 -4.16
CA THR A 178 -10.85 5.54 -4.64
C THR A 178 -9.82 6.58 -4.23
N ILE A 179 -8.88 6.22 -3.36
CA ILE A 179 -7.89 7.14 -2.78
C ILE A 179 -6.48 6.74 -3.22
N ILE A 180 -5.69 7.73 -3.60
CA ILE A 180 -4.24 7.61 -3.79
C ILE A 180 -3.58 8.29 -2.61
N TRP A 181 -3.09 7.49 -1.65
CA TRP A 181 -2.47 7.97 -0.42
C TRP A 181 -0.96 8.04 -0.53
N ARG A 182 -0.34 9.21 -0.35
CA ARG A 182 1.10 9.39 -0.23
C ARG A 182 1.48 9.49 1.25
N PRO A 183 2.19 8.50 1.79
CA PRO A 183 2.40 8.35 3.24
C PRO A 183 3.46 9.29 3.83
N GLY A 184 4.01 10.20 3.04
CA GLY A 184 5.17 11.00 3.42
C GLY A 184 6.50 10.25 3.30
N ILE A 185 7.53 10.76 3.98
CA ILE A 185 8.86 10.16 4.02
C ILE A 185 8.95 9.36 5.33
N VAL A 186 8.90 8.02 5.25
CA VAL A 186 8.72 7.16 6.43
C VAL A 186 9.92 6.26 6.65
N GLU A 187 10.49 6.22 7.87
CA GLU A 187 11.62 5.34 8.22
C GLU A 187 11.19 3.87 8.16
N THR A 188 11.56 3.22 7.10
CA THR A 188 11.24 1.82 6.80
C THR A 188 12.49 1.10 6.29
N ARG A 189 12.38 -0.23 6.12
CA ARG A 189 13.43 -1.00 5.43
C ARG A 189 13.72 -0.44 4.02
N MET A 190 12.71 0.07 3.32
CA MET A 190 12.85 0.66 1.97
C MET A 190 13.77 1.89 2.01
N GLN A 191 13.63 2.74 3.01
CA GLN A 191 14.51 3.88 3.28
C GLN A 191 15.96 3.42 3.56
N GLY A 192 16.12 2.38 4.40
CA GLY A 192 17.43 1.78 4.67
C GLY A 192 18.08 1.27 3.38
N GLN A 193 17.35 0.54 2.55
CA GLN A 193 17.84 0.03 1.27
C GLN A 193 18.29 1.16 0.33
N ALA A 194 17.59 2.29 0.28
CA ALA A 194 17.99 3.43 -0.55
C ALA A 194 19.31 4.06 -0.06
N ARG A 195 19.48 4.18 1.25
CA ARG A 195 20.73 4.73 1.86
C ARG A 195 21.94 3.81 1.76
N THR A 196 21.73 2.51 1.57
CA THR A 196 22.80 1.51 1.39
C THR A 196 22.81 0.93 -0.02
N ALA A 197 22.25 1.64 -0.98
CA ALA A 197 22.15 1.18 -2.36
C ALA A 197 23.54 1.03 -3.00
N GLU A 198 23.64 0.08 -3.94
CA GLU A 198 24.82 -0.16 -4.77
C GLU A 198 24.40 -0.17 -6.25
N GLY A 199 25.26 0.27 -7.15
CA GLY A 199 25.01 0.39 -8.59
C GLY A 199 25.37 1.77 -9.11
N GLU A 200 25.28 1.99 -10.42
CA GLU A 200 25.75 3.20 -11.09
C GLU A 200 25.06 4.49 -10.60
N SER A 201 23.78 4.39 -10.23
CA SER A 201 23.01 5.53 -9.70
C SER A 201 22.89 5.53 -8.17
N ALA A 202 23.73 4.75 -7.46
CA ALA A 202 23.67 4.62 -6.01
C ALA A 202 23.92 5.95 -5.28
N GLU A 203 24.93 6.72 -5.73
CA GLU A 203 25.26 8.00 -5.10
C GLU A 203 24.15 9.04 -5.24
N GLN A 204 23.47 9.06 -6.40
CA GLN A 204 22.34 9.97 -6.62
C GLN A 204 21.16 9.66 -5.68
N ILE A 205 20.86 8.37 -5.44
CA ILE A 205 19.77 8.01 -4.52
C ILE A 205 20.17 8.24 -3.05
N LYS A 206 21.42 7.94 -2.66
CA LYS A 206 21.92 8.24 -1.33
C LYS A 206 21.88 9.73 -1.03
N ALA A 207 22.28 10.59 -1.99
CA ALA A 207 22.27 12.05 -1.87
C ALA A 207 20.87 12.62 -1.58
N VAL A 208 19.79 11.90 -1.95
CA VAL A 208 18.42 12.30 -1.63
C VAL A 208 17.96 11.72 -0.29
N PHE A 209 18.22 10.44 -0.03
CA PHE A 209 17.64 9.74 1.11
C PHE A 209 18.41 9.89 2.43
N THR A 210 19.73 10.15 2.37
CA THR A 210 20.55 10.34 3.58
C THR A 210 20.23 11.65 4.29
N PRO A 211 20.16 12.81 3.60
CA PRO A 211 19.80 14.08 4.25
C PRO A 211 18.45 14.08 4.96
N TRP A 212 17.47 13.36 4.43
CA TRP A 212 16.16 13.25 5.09
C TRP A 212 16.25 12.62 6.48
N LYS A 213 17.11 11.59 6.63
CA LYS A 213 17.36 10.96 7.93
C LYS A 213 18.16 11.85 8.86
N GLU A 214 19.21 12.47 8.36
CA GLU A 214 20.11 13.36 9.14
C GLU A 214 19.36 14.59 9.66
N ALA A 215 18.43 15.12 8.87
CA ALA A 215 17.59 16.25 9.26
C ALA A 215 16.38 15.86 10.13
N GLY A 216 16.18 14.58 10.45
CA GLY A 216 15.05 14.11 11.26
C GLY A 216 13.69 14.28 10.60
N LEU A 217 13.64 14.28 9.27
CA LEU A 217 12.41 14.52 8.50
C LEU A 217 11.55 13.26 8.30
N LEU A 218 12.02 12.11 8.79
CA LEU A 218 11.33 10.84 8.60
C LEU A 218 10.24 10.64 9.65
N LEU A 219 9.02 10.39 9.19
CA LEU A 219 7.96 9.88 10.05
C LEU A 219 8.25 8.44 10.47
N THR A 220 7.75 8.03 11.61
CA THR A 220 7.66 6.62 11.97
C THR A 220 6.54 5.94 11.16
N PRO A 221 6.58 4.61 10.95
CA PRO A 221 5.47 3.88 10.36
C PRO A 221 4.14 4.09 11.10
N GLU A 222 4.19 4.23 12.43
CA GLU A 222 3.05 4.44 13.31
C GLU A 222 2.42 5.83 13.11
N GLU A 223 3.22 6.88 12.98
CA GLU A 223 2.73 8.24 12.69
C GLU A 223 2.06 8.30 11.32
N SER A 224 2.68 7.70 10.29
CA SER A 224 2.12 7.64 8.95
C SER A 224 0.81 6.83 8.89
N ALA A 225 0.74 5.71 9.61
CA ALA A 225 -0.45 4.88 9.70
C ALA A 225 -1.60 5.60 10.40
N ARG A 226 -1.31 6.28 11.52
CA ARG A 226 -2.29 7.08 12.27
C ARG A 226 -2.86 8.20 11.42
N GLY A 227 -2.02 8.94 10.69
CA GLY A 227 -2.48 10.00 9.78
C GLY A 227 -3.45 9.48 8.72
N LEU A 228 -3.19 8.29 8.15
CA LEU A 228 -4.14 7.66 7.21
C LEU A 228 -5.45 7.28 7.89
N VAL A 229 -5.42 6.67 9.08
CA VAL A 229 -6.64 6.28 9.79
C VAL A 229 -7.49 7.49 10.14
N GLU A 230 -6.89 8.58 10.63
CA GLU A 230 -7.61 9.82 10.90
C GLU A 230 -8.23 10.42 9.63
N PHE A 231 -7.48 10.45 8.52
CA PHE A 231 -8.02 10.87 7.23
C PHE A 231 -9.23 10.03 6.79
N LEU A 232 -9.18 8.70 6.98
CA LEU A 232 -10.28 7.80 6.58
C LEU A 232 -11.55 7.98 7.43
N LYS A 233 -11.47 8.66 8.57
CA LYS A 233 -12.63 8.99 9.42
C LYS A 233 -13.33 10.28 9.00
N ASP A 234 -12.66 11.15 8.24
CA ASP A 234 -13.14 12.50 7.89
C ASP A 234 -13.50 12.63 6.41
N GLU A 235 -14.64 12.10 6.01
CA GLU A 235 -15.28 12.24 4.68
C GLU A 235 -14.32 11.97 3.50
N PRO A 236 -13.58 10.85 3.48
CA PRO A 236 -12.57 10.57 2.46
C PRO A 236 -13.15 10.47 1.04
N GLU A 237 -14.45 10.26 0.87
CA GLU A 237 -15.14 10.25 -0.42
C GLU A 237 -15.01 11.56 -1.20
N LYS A 238 -14.83 12.69 -0.53
CA LYS A 238 -14.57 14.00 -1.17
C LYS A 238 -13.24 14.06 -1.93
N TYR A 239 -12.35 13.11 -1.66
CA TYR A 239 -11.04 12.99 -2.27
C TYR A 239 -10.95 11.84 -3.28
N SER A 240 -12.09 11.23 -3.65
CA SER A 240 -12.10 10.12 -4.61
C SER A 240 -11.47 10.54 -5.94
N GLY A 241 -10.54 9.72 -6.46
CA GLY A 241 -9.76 9.98 -7.67
C GLY A 241 -8.56 10.93 -7.47
N LYS A 242 -8.37 11.48 -6.27
CA LYS A 242 -7.30 12.44 -5.97
C LYS A 242 -6.11 11.78 -5.28
N VAL A 243 -4.96 12.42 -5.41
CA VAL A 243 -3.79 12.17 -4.57
C VAL A 243 -3.96 12.96 -3.28
N VAL A 244 -3.77 12.29 -2.15
CA VAL A 244 -3.75 12.89 -0.81
C VAL A 244 -2.36 12.63 -0.22
N ASP A 245 -1.62 13.69 0.08
CA ASP A 245 -0.31 13.59 0.72
C ASP A 245 -0.44 13.94 2.22
N ILE A 246 0.05 13.07 3.09
CA ILE A 246 -0.01 13.27 4.55
C ILE A 246 0.60 14.60 5.01
N ARG A 247 1.46 15.20 4.19
CA ARG A 247 2.12 16.48 4.50
C ARG A 247 1.27 17.70 4.17
N GLU A 248 0.10 17.48 3.56
CA GLU A 248 -0.82 18.53 3.08
C GLU A 248 -2.15 18.56 3.85
N ILE A 249 -2.30 17.65 4.83
CA ILE A 249 -3.51 17.53 5.67
C ILE A 249 -3.19 17.70 7.16
#